data_952ffd03d80f8d036ed30abe619ba93b
#
_entry.id   952ffd03d80f8d036ed30abe619ba93b
#
_cell.length_a   1.000
_cell.length_b   1.000
_cell.length_c   1.000
_cell.angle_alpha   90.00
_cell.angle_beta   90.00
_cell.angle_gamma   90.00
#
_symmetry.space_group_name_H-M   'P 1'
#
loop_
_entity.id
_entity.type
_entity.pdbx_description
1 polymer ?
#
loop_
_entity_poly.entity_id
_entity_poly.type
_entity_poly.pdbx_seq_one_letter_code
_entity_poly.pdbx_strand_id
1 'polypeptide(L)'
;TTFLGGSNAGKSMLMPSLAYHAYRSGKKTFVTIHEDEEVPTKMRYYSRFTGIPFNRLFAPDLTDEERDMLKAADQVLKDHVKLRFMYLSESTIEAVQVAARNLHREWPFDLYLCDYGQCLTTSKFKTIDNTRLLQEFIYHELKQLCLELNIAGAGGAQVNRAGHAMAKTGADLLRMTDVGESWGIVKKSSNVITMNRSDEDALNNRITFLLDKVRNGTCPVAVECVTDYNSCMTHDGDNPSGQRLMEISLRPSKEPEGD
;
A
#
# COMPACT_ATOMS: atom_id res chain seq x y z
N THR A 1 7.38 -4.93 2.82
CA THR A 1 7.18 -4.48 1.43
C THR A 1 6.72 -3.03 1.41
N THR A 2 7.28 -2.22 0.51
CA THR A 2 6.84 -0.83 0.31
C THR A 2 6.34 -0.64 -1.12
N PHE A 3 5.13 -0.10 -1.25
CA PHE A 3 4.52 0.25 -2.53
C PHE A 3 4.75 1.74 -2.81
N LEU A 4 5.55 2.04 -3.82
CA LEU A 4 5.88 3.40 -4.24
C LEU A 4 4.99 3.81 -5.41
N GLY A 5 4.36 4.97 -5.32
CA GLY A 5 3.55 5.47 -6.42
C GLY A 5 3.24 6.97 -6.28
N GLY A 6 2.93 7.61 -7.39
CA GLY A 6 2.46 8.98 -7.42
C GLY A 6 1.14 9.18 -6.66
N SER A 7 0.70 10.43 -6.53
CA SER A 7 -0.67 10.70 -6.11
C SER A 7 -1.64 10.03 -7.10
N ASN A 8 -2.75 9.51 -6.59
CA ASN A 8 -3.77 8.80 -7.38
C ASN A 8 -3.32 7.52 -8.09
N ALA A 9 -2.13 6.99 -7.78
CA ALA A 9 -1.70 5.68 -8.29
C ALA A 9 -2.48 4.50 -7.68
N GLY A 10 -3.35 4.73 -6.71
CA GLY A 10 -4.19 3.70 -6.10
C GLY A 10 -3.59 3.04 -4.85
N LYS A 11 -2.60 3.65 -4.19
CA LYS A 11 -1.99 3.08 -2.97
C LYS A 11 -3.01 2.76 -1.88
N SER A 12 -3.90 3.70 -1.54
CA SER A 12 -4.94 3.51 -0.52
C SER A 12 -6.02 2.51 -0.96
N MET A 13 -6.15 2.26 -2.27
CA MET A 13 -7.05 1.22 -2.81
C MET A 13 -6.42 -0.18 -2.75
N LEU A 14 -5.09 -0.25 -2.76
CA LEU A 14 -4.36 -1.51 -2.65
C LEU A 14 -4.41 -2.09 -1.23
N MET A 15 -4.42 -1.26 -0.18
CA MET A 15 -4.44 -1.72 1.22
C MET A 15 -5.66 -2.60 1.54
N PRO A 16 -6.92 -2.24 1.18
CA PRO A 16 -8.08 -3.12 1.30
C PRO A 16 -7.94 -4.46 0.55
N SER A 17 -7.34 -4.44 -0.65
CA SER A 17 -7.08 -5.67 -1.40
C SER A 17 -6.11 -6.59 -0.68
N LEU A 18 -5.01 -6.07 -0.14
CA LEU A 18 -4.06 -6.87 0.64
C LEU A 18 -4.70 -7.46 1.90
N ALA A 19 -5.50 -6.67 2.62
CA ALA A 19 -6.24 -7.13 3.80
C ALA A 19 -7.25 -8.22 3.44
N TYR A 20 -7.96 -8.08 2.33
CA TYR A 20 -8.92 -9.07 1.85
C TYR A 20 -8.23 -10.39 1.49
N HIS A 21 -7.10 -10.37 0.79
CA HIS A 21 -6.34 -11.57 0.46
C HIS A 21 -5.78 -12.27 1.71
N ALA A 22 -5.29 -11.49 2.68
CA ALA A 22 -4.87 -12.02 3.97
C ALA A 22 -6.05 -12.70 4.70
N TYR A 23 -7.22 -12.04 4.76
CA TYR A 23 -8.44 -12.59 5.31
C TYR A 23 -8.84 -13.93 4.65
N ARG A 24 -8.86 -13.96 3.29
CA ARG A 24 -9.16 -15.17 2.51
C ARG A 24 -8.18 -16.31 2.79
N SER A 25 -6.93 -15.99 3.11
CA SER A 25 -5.88 -16.93 3.48
C SER A 25 -5.91 -17.30 4.98
N GLY A 26 -6.93 -16.91 5.72
CA GLY A 26 -7.06 -17.21 7.14
C GLY A 26 -6.20 -16.35 8.05
N LYS A 27 -5.48 -15.35 7.52
CA LYS A 27 -4.53 -14.51 8.23
C LYS A 27 -5.20 -13.32 8.90
N LYS A 28 -4.63 -12.89 10.02
CA LYS A 28 -5.07 -11.71 10.76
C LYS A 28 -4.28 -10.48 10.33
N THR A 29 -4.97 -9.38 10.12
CA THR A 29 -4.37 -8.13 9.66
C THR A 29 -4.63 -6.99 10.63
N PHE A 30 -3.57 -6.28 11.00
CA PHE A 30 -3.64 -5.01 11.72
C PHE A 30 -3.35 -3.86 10.76
N VAL A 31 -4.21 -2.85 10.75
CA VAL A 31 -4.11 -1.66 9.87
C VAL A 31 -4.01 -0.41 10.72
N THR A 32 -2.99 0.41 10.47
CA THR A 32 -2.94 1.77 11.02
C THR A 32 -3.16 2.79 9.91
N ILE A 33 -4.01 3.80 10.21
CA ILE A 33 -4.42 4.85 9.28
C ILE A 33 -3.92 6.18 9.84
N HIS A 34 -3.16 6.93 9.04
CA HIS A 34 -2.45 8.13 9.48
C HIS A 34 -2.83 9.41 8.73
N GLU A 35 -3.31 9.30 7.49
CA GLU A 35 -3.59 10.44 6.63
C GLU A 35 -5.09 10.68 6.42
N ASP A 36 -5.76 9.65 5.94
CA ASP A 36 -7.15 9.77 5.49
C ASP A 36 -8.14 9.79 6.66
N GLU A 37 -9.33 10.33 6.41
CA GLU A 37 -10.46 10.28 7.35
C GLU A 37 -10.91 8.83 7.60
N GLU A 38 -11.37 8.56 8.82
CA GLU A 38 -11.73 7.23 9.27
C GLU A 38 -12.86 6.60 8.44
N VAL A 39 -13.93 7.35 8.22
CA VAL A 39 -15.13 6.81 7.54
C VAL A 39 -14.86 6.47 6.08
N PRO A 40 -14.34 7.38 5.23
CA PRO A 40 -14.01 7.04 3.85
C PRO A 40 -13.02 5.88 3.74
N THR A 41 -12.03 5.82 4.62
CA THR A 41 -11.06 4.72 4.61
C THR A 41 -11.72 3.39 4.93
N LYS A 42 -12.53 3.31 5.99
CA LYS A 42 -13.29 2.09 6.30
C LYS A 42 -14.21 1.68 5.16
N MET A 43 -14.88 2.63 4.50
CA MET A 43 -15.76 2.33 3.35
C MET A 43 -15.02 1.69 2.18
N ARG A 44 -13.72 1.99 1.97
CA ARG A 44 -12.89 1.26 0.97
C ARG A 44 -12.76 -0.22 1.32
N TYR A 45 -12.62 -0.56 2.59
CA TYR A 45 -12.59 -1.97 3.04
C TYR A 45 -13.95 -2.62 2.86
N TYR A 46 -15.06 -1.95 3.24
CA TYR A 46 -16.41 -2.48 2.97
C TYR A 46 -16.62 -2.72 1.48
N SER A 47 -16.26 -1.77 0.63
CA SER A 47 -16.34 -1.91 -0.82
C SER A 47 -15.58 -3.14 -1.32
N ARG A 48 -14.34 -3.34 -0.84
CA ARG A 48 -13.53 -4.49 -1.21
C ARG A 48 -14.10 -5.82 -0.73
N PHE A 49 -14.68 -5.87 0.47
CA PHE A 49 -15.20 -7.09 1.06
C PHE A 49 -16.58 -7.50 0.52
N THR A 50 -17.40 -6.53 0.12
CA THR A 50 -18.73 -6.76 -0.44
C THR A 50 -18.77 -6.79 -1.96
N GLY A 51 -17.83 -6.10 -2.64
CA GLY A 51 -17.92 -5.83 -4.06
C GLY A 51 -18.85 -4.68 -4.42
N ILE A 52 -19.53 -4.07 -3.44
CA ILE A 52 -20.39 -2.90 -3.68
C ILE A 52 -19.50 -1.71 -4.02
N PRO A 53 -19.76 -0.96 -5.11
CA PRO A 53 -18.98 0.21 -5.47
C PRO A 53 -18.90 1.24 -4.33
N PHE A 54 -17.72 1.81 -4.11
CA PHE A 54 -17.45 2.76 -3.02
C PHE A 54 -18.48 3.90 -2.96
N ASN A 55 -18.80 4.51 -4.09
CA ASN A 55 -19.79 5.60 -4.15
C ASN A 55 -21.20 5.13 -3.81
N ARG A 56 -21.52 3.86 -4.12
CA ARG A 56 -22.83 3.26 -3.83
C ARG A 56 -23.05 3.06 -2.32
N LEU A 57 -21.98 2.84 -1.54
CA LEU A 57 -22.05 2.67 -0.08
C LEU A 57 -22.59 3.89 0.66
N PHE A 58 -22.57 5.06 0.05
CA PHE A 58 -23.12 6.30 0.61
C PHE A 58 -24.52 6.60 0.13
N ALA A 59 -25.10 5.76 -0.74
CA ALA A 59 -26.43 5.99 -1.26
C ALA A 59 -27.50 5.62 -0.21
N PRO A 60 -28.60 6.41 -0.11
CA PRO A 60 -29.65 6.15 0.88
C PRO A 60 -30.55 4.95 0.50
N ASP A 61 -30.52 4.54 -0.76
CA ASP A 61 -31.44 3.56 -1.37
C ASP A 61 -30.75 2.21 -1.66
N LEU A 62 -29.93 1.72 -0.76
CA LEU A 62 -29.33 0.39 -0.86
C LEU A 62 -30.42 -0.68 -0.97
N THR A 63 -30.19 -1.66 -1.85
CA THR A 63 -31.07 -2.84 -1.96
C THR A 63 -30.98 -3.72 -0.71
N ASP A 64 -31.91 -4.63 -0.54
CA ASP A 64 -31.88 -5.56 0.59
C ASP A 64 -30.68 -6.52 0.49
N GLU A 65 -30.32 -6.94 -0.73
CA GLU A 65 -29.09 -7.74 -0.97
C GLU A 65 -27.82 -6.98 -0.57
N GLU A 66 -27.70 -5.70 -0.97
CA GLU A 66 -26.57 -4.85 -0.59
C GLU A 66 -26.49 -4.67 0.93
N ARG A 67 -27.63 -4.48 1.60
CA ARG A 67 -27.69 -4.40 3.07
C ARG A 67 -27.25 -5.70 3.74
N ASP A 68 -27.63 -6.84 3.21
CA ASP A 68 -27.23 -8.13 3.76
C ASP A 68 -25.75 -8.42 3.52
N MET A 69 -25.21 -8.05 2.35
CA MET A 69 -23.76 -8.07 2.09
C MET A 69 -23.00 -7.19 3.08
N LEU A 70 -23.52 -5.98 3.37
CA LEU A 70 -22.89 -5.07 4.34
C LEU A 70 -22.94 -5.63 5.76
N LYS A 71 -24.06 -6.25 6.19
CA LYS A 71 -24.15 -6.91 7.49
C LYS A 71 -23.13 -8.05 7.61
N ALA A 72 -22.98 -8.86 6.57
CA ALA A 72 -22.01 -9.95 6.55
C ALA A 72 -20.57 -9.42 6.61
N ALA A 73 -20.25 -8.37 5.84
CA ALA A 73 -18.95 -7.70 5.92
C ALA A 73 -18.72 -7.05 7.29
N ASP A 74 -19.75 -6.47 7.88
CA ASP A 74 -19.70 -5.83 9.19
C ASP A 74 -19.31 -6.81 10.30
N GLN A 75 -19.82 -8.04 10.26
CA GLN A 75 -19.41 -9.11 11.17
C GLN A 75 -17.89 -9.39 11.06
N VAL A 76 -17.36 -9.45 9.84
CA VAL A 76 -15.92 -9.67 9.62
C VAL A 76 -15.07 -8.48 10.09
N LEU A 77 -15.55 -7.27 9.80
CA LEU A 77 -14.78 -6.04 10.02
C LEU A 77 -14.95 -5.49 11.45
N LYS A 78 -16.13 -5.66 12.09
CA LYS A 78 -16.41 -5.18 13.45
C LYS A 78 -16.08 -6.19 14.53
N ASP A 79 -16.32 -7.48 14.31
CA ASP A 79 -16.02 -8.51 15.30
C ASP A 79 -14.51 -8.72 15.51
N HIS A 80 -13.69 -7.97 14.76
CA HIS A 80 -12.24 -7.94 14.88
C HIS A 80 -11.58 -9.32 14.84
N VAL A 81 -12.27 -10.31 14.27
CA VAL A 81 -11.78 -11.69 14.28
C VAL A 81 -10.50 -11.82 13.46
N LYS A 82 -10.45 -11.14 12.30
CA LYS A 82 -9.29 -11.21 11.41
C LYS A 82 -8.77 -9.86 10.89
N LEU A 83 -9.46 -8.75 11.18
CA LEU A 83 -9.04 -7.42 10.76
C LEU A 83 -9.29 -6.41 11.87
N ARG A 84 -8.26 -5.68 12.27
CA ARG A 84 -8.35 -4.59 13.25
C ARG A 84 -7.77 -3.32 12.69
N PHE A 85 -8.50 -2.23 12.91
CA PHE A 85 -8.07 -0.88 12.55
C PHE A 85 -7.67 -0.09 13.78
N MET A 86 -6.68 0.77 13.60
CA MET A 86 -6.35 1.82 14.56
C MET A 86 -6.13 3.12 13.82
N TYR A 87 -6.94 4.11 14.15
CA TYR A 87 -6.79 5.45 13.62
C TYR A 87 -5.84 6.24 14.51
N LEU A 88 -4.75 6.69 13.94
CA LEU A 88 -3.66 7.36 14.64
C LEU A 88 -3.21 8.60 13.83
N SER A 89 -4.04 9.65 13.82
CA SER A 89 -3.66 10.92 13.20
C SER A 89 -2.50 11.55 13.96
N GLU A 90 -1.57 12.19 13.25
CA GLU A 90 -0.42 12.92 13.80
C GLU A 90 0.44 12.11 14.81
N SER A 91 0.59 10.82 14.55
CA SER A 91 1.26 9.91 15.48
C SER A 91 2.76 9.87 15.32
N THR A 92 3.42 9.51 16.41
CA THR A 92 4.84 9.14 16.36
C THR A 92 5.00 7.65 16.07
N ILE A 93 6.13 7.28 15.48
CA ILE A 93 6.46 5.87 15.24
C ILE A 93 6.52 5.07 16.55
N GLU A 94 6.94 5.68 17.66
CA GLU A 94 6.97 5.08 18.98
C GLU A 94 5.56 4.72 19.47
N ALA A 95 4.58 5.60 19.25
CA ALA A 95 3.18 5.32 19.61
C ALA A 95 2.63 4.14 18.79
N VAL A 96 2.92 4.08 17.49
CA VAL A 96 2.56 2.96 16.63
C VAL A 96 3.17 1.65 17.12
N GLN A 97 4.46 1.67 17.49
CA GLN A 97 5.17 0.49 17.99
C GLN A 97 4.57 -0.03 19.31
N VAL A 98 4.25 0.88 20.24
CA VAL A 98 3.60 0.50 21.51
C VAL A 98 2.22 -0.10 21.26
N ALA A 99 1.41 0.54 20.41
CA ALA A 99 0.09 0.05 20.07
C ALA A 99 0.12 -1.33 19.39
N ALA A 100 1.03 -1.52 18.43
CA ALA A 100 1.19 -2.80 17.74
C ALA A 100 1.64 -3.93 18.67
N ARG A 101 2.62 -3.68 19.56
CA ARG A 101 3.09 -4.68 20.53
C ARG A 101 2.00 -5.07 21.52
N ASN A 102 1.25 -4.11 22.05
CA ASN A 102 0.16 -4.37 22.97
C ASN A 102 -0.94 -5.19 22.29
N LEU A 103 -1.35 -4.76 21.11
CA LEU A 103 -2.34 -5.49 20.33
C LEU A 103 -1.87 -6.90 19.99
N HIS A 104 -0.61 -7.08 19.58
CA HIS A 104 -0.07 -8.39 19.19
C HIS A 104 -0.04 -9.39 20.35
N ARG A 105 0.17 -8.93 21.59
CA ARG A 105 0.11 -9.80 22.79
C ARG A 105 -1.30 -10.35 23.02
N GLU A 106 -2.33 -9.53 22.84
CA GLU A 106 -3.73 -9.92 23.04
C GLU A 106 -4.33 -10.63 21.86
N TRP A 107 -3.94 -10.21 20.66
CA TRP A 107 -4.48 -10.66 19.40
C TRP A 107 -3.33 -10.79 18.37
N PRO A 108 -2.58 -11.90 18.38
CA PRO A 108 -1.50 -12.11 17.43
C PRO A 108 -1.98 -11.98 15.99
N PHE A 109 -1.37 -11.09 15.23
CA PHE A 109 -1.68 -10.83 13.81
C PHE A 109 -0.50 -11.22 12.93
N ASP A 110 -0.78 -11.55 11.67
CA ASP A 110 0.20 -12.03 10.69
C ASP A 110 0.69 -10.93 9.75
N LEU A 111 -0.16 -9.93 9.50
CA LEU A 111 0.12 -8.83 8.57
C LEU A 111 -0.14 -7.47 9.23
N TYR A 112 0.82 -6.58 9.07
CA TYR A 112 0.69 -5.17 9.43
C TYR A 112 0.62 -4.32 8.16
N LEU A 113 -0.40 -3.46 8.06
CA LEU A 113 -0.57 -2.49 6.98
C LEU A 113 -0.48 -1.07 7.55
N CYS A 114 0.42 -0.26 6.99
CA CYS A 114 0.62 1.14 7.36
C CYS A 114 0.18 2.07 6.22
N ASP A 115 -0.90 2.80 6.40
CA ASP A 115 -1.43 3.74 5.41
C ASP A 115 -1.36 5.19 5.93
N TYR A 116 -0.26 5.91 5.67
CA TYR A 116 1.05 5.46 5.24
C TYR A 116 2.17 6.07 6.11
N GLY A 117 3.31 5.45 6.14
CA GLY A 117 4.38 5.78 7.08
C GLY A 117 5.01 7.17 6.95
N GLN A 118 4.82 7.86 5.81
CA GLN A 118 5.34 9.22 5.62
C GLN A 118 4.62 10.28 6.47
N CYS A 119 3.43 9.99 6.98
CA CYS A 119 2.69 10.86 7.90
C CYS A 119 3.17 10.74 9.36
N LEU A 120 4.03 9.76 9.63
CA LEU A 120 4.55 9.55 10.97
C LEU A 120 5.70 10.53 11.31
N THR A 121 5.77 10.87 12.58
CA THR A 121 6.87 11.63 13.18
C THR A 121 7.64 10.78 14.19
N THR A 122 8.58 11.35 14.90
CA THR A 122 9.28 10.68 16.01
C THR A 122 9.49 11.64 17.16
N SER A 123 9.41 11.13 18.39
CA SER A 123 9.73 11.87 19.61
C SER A 123 11.24 11.93 19.90
N LYS A 124 12.04 11.12 19.24
CA LYS A 124 13.48 10.99 19.51
C LYS A 124 14.30 12.21 19.05
N PHE A 125 13.79 12.95 18.08
CA PHE A 125 14.51 14.08 17.51
C PHE A 125 13.63 15.34 17.59
N LYS A 126 14.05 16.34 18.35
CA LYS A 126 13.29 17.59 18.54
C LYS A 126 13.23 18.44 17.26
N THR A 127 14.20 18.29 16.36
CA THR A 127 14.24 19.01 15.07
C THR A 127 14.97 18.14 14.07
N ILE A 128 14.23 17.50 13.17
CA ILE A 128 14.82 16.93 11.97
C ILE A 128 14.45 17.87 10.82
N ASP A 129 15.35 18.79 10.48
CA ASP A 129 15.19 19.65 9.31
C ASP A 129 15.31 18.88 7.98
N ASN A 130 15.71 17.60 8.05
CA ASN A 130 15.90 16.74 6.89
C ASN A 130 14.83 15.65 6.83
N THR A 131 13.79 15.88 6.04
CA THR A 131 12.69 14.94 5.80
C THR A 131 13.16 13.57 5.36
N ARG A 132 14.25 13.49 4.57
CA ARG A 132 14.80 12.22 4.11
C ARG A 132 15.33 11.35 5.26
N LEU A 133 16.03 11.94 6.23
CA LEU A 133 16.54 11.22 7.40
C LEU A 133 15.39 10.76 8.29
N LEU A 134 14.37 11.59 8.47
CA LEU A 134 13.15 11.22 9.19
C LEU A 134 12.48 10.01 8.57
N GLN A 135 12.27 10.03 7.25
CA GLN A 135 11.66 8.91 6.54
C GLN A 135 12.53 7.63 6.62
N GLU A 136 13.83 7.77 6.47
CA GLU A 136 14.76 6.65 6.63
C GLU A 136 14.65 6.01 8.02
N PHE A 137 14.56 6.82 9.08
CA PHE A 137 14.39 6.37 10.44
C PHE A 137 13.04 5.68 10.64
N ILE A 138 11.92 6.29 10.22
CA ILE A 138 10.57 5.73 10.38
C ILE A 138 10.45 4.36 9.69
N TYR A 139 10.88 4.25 8.44
CA TYR A 139 10.80 2.97 7.71
C TYR A 139 11.77 1.91 8.24
N HIS A 140 12.88 2.34 8.86
CA HIS A 140 13.72 1.43 9.63
C HIS A 140 12.96 0.86 10.84
N GLU A 141 12.34 1.71 11.65
CA GLU A 141 11.61 1.33 12.84
C GLU A 141 10.38 0.45 12.53
N LEU A 142 9.62 0.78 11.45
CA LEU A 142 8.53 -0.07 10.97
C LEU A 142 9.01 -1.46 10.58
N LYS A 143 10.17 -1.54 9.92
CA LYS A 143 10.76 -2.84 9.58
C LYS A 143 11.22 -3.61 10.82
N GLN A 144 11.85 -2.94 11.80
CA GLN A 144 12.28 -3.59 13.04
C GLN A 144 11.08 -4.14 13.81
N LEU A 145 9.97 -3.38 13.89
CA LEU A 145 8.72 -3.85 14.48
C LEU A 145 8.21 -5.15 13.83
N CYS A 146 8.18 -5.19 12.50
CA CYS A 146 7.75 -6.39 11.80
C CYS A 146 8.67 -7.61 12.04
N LEU A 147 9.98 -7.37 12.12
CA LEU A 147 10.96 -8.43 12.42
C LEU A 147 10.82 -8.92 13.87
N GLU A 148 10.67 -8.01 14.82
CA GLU A 148 10.49 -8.32 16.24
C GLU A 148 9.24 -9.17 16.50
N LEU A 149 8.11 -8.79 15.88
CA LEU A 149 6.84 -9.50 16.00
C LEU A 149 6.73 -10.73 15.08
N ASN A 150 7.72 -10.97 14.22
CA ASN A 150 7.73 -12.03 13.22
C ASN A 150 6.49 -12.01 12.30
N ILE A 151 6.14 -10.84 11.79
CA ILE A 151 4.98 -10.61 10.94
C ILE A 151 5.37 -10.05 9.57
N ALA A 152 4.49 -10.20 8.59
CA ALA A 152 4.61 -9.48 7.34
C ALA A 152 4.23 -8.00 7.52
N GLY A 153 4.94 -7.10 6.85
CA GLY A 153 4.61 -5.68 6.83
C GLY A 153 4.51 -5.14 5.41
N ALA A 154 3.47 -4.33 5.16
CA ALA A 154 3.32 -3.61 3.91
C ALA A 154 2.80 -2.18 4.15
N GLY A 155 3.17 -1.25 3.26
CA GLY A 155 2.67 0.12 3.33
C GLY A 155 2.91 0.88 2.04
N GLY A 156 2.12 1.94 1.85
CA GLY A 156 2.29 2.87 0.75
C GLY A 156 3.39 3.90 1.05
N ALA A 157 4.00 4.44 0.00
CA ALA A 157 4.81 5.63 0.07
C ALA A 157 4.63 6.46 -1.21
N GLN A 158 4.59 7.76 -1.05
CA GLN A 158 4.41 8.68 -2.15
C GLN A 158 5.77 9.09 -2.73
N VAL A 159 5.87 9.12 -4.05
CA VAL A 159 7.03 9.64 -4.76
C VAL A 159 6.91 11.15 -4.95
N ASN A 160 8.05 11.81 -5.21
CA ASN A 160 8.09 13.24 -5.50
C ASN A 160 7.40 13.59 -6.84
N ARG A 161 7.29 14.90 -7.14
CA ARG A 161 6.61 15.39 -8.34
C ARG A 161 7.24 14.88 -9.65
N ALA A 162 8.56 14.73 -9.70
CA ALA A 162 9.26 14.23 -10.89
C ALA A 162 8.91 12.78 -11.18
N GLY A 163 8.95 11.91 -10.16
CA GLY A 163 8.52 10.51 -10.29
C GLY A 163 7.03 10.36 -10.62
N HIS A 164 6.19 11.27 -10.09
CA HIS A 164 4.77 11.29 -10.45
C HIS A 164 4.55 11.65 -11.93
N ALA A 165 5.23 12.67 -12.44
CA ALA A 165 5.13 13.07 -13.85
C ALA A 165 5.58 11.95 -14.80
N MET A 166 6.66 11.24 -14.46
CA MET A 166 7.19 10.12 -15.23
C MET A 166 6.18 8.96 -15.31
N ALA A 167 5.59 8.57 -14.18
CA ALA A 167 4.56 7.52 -14.15
C ALA A 167 3.32 7.87 -14.97
N LYS A 168 2.97 9.16 -15.04
CA LYS A 168 1.77 9.66 -15.73
C LYS A 168 1.87 9.60 -17.25
N THR A 169 3.05 9.81 -17.82
CA THR A 169 3.26 9.79 -19.27
C THR A 169 3.26 8.37 -19.84
N GLY A 170 3.53 7.36 -19.03
CA GLY A 170 3.65 5.96 -19.48
C GLY A 170 4.83 5.69 -20.40
N ALA A 171 5.70 6.68 -20.63
CA ALA A 171 6.87 6.53 -21.50
C ALA A 171 7.88 5.53 -20.93
N ASP A 172 8.06 5.57 -19.60
CA ASP A 172 8.90 4.64 -18.85
C ASP A 172 8.23 4.26 -17.52
N LEU A 173 8.54 3.08 -17.00
CA LEU A 173 8.08 2.70 -15.67
C LEU A 173 8.89 3.43 -14.59
N LEU A 174 8.20 3.94 -13.58
CA LEU A 174 8.82 4.48 -12.39
C LEU A 174 9.71 3.40 -11.74
N ARG A 175 10.96 3.74 -11.51
CA ARG A 175 11.93 2.88 -10.85
C ARG A 175 12.20 3.39 -9.43
N MET A 176 12.70 2.50 -8.57
CA MET A 176 13.16 2.90 -7.23
C MET A 176 14.29 3.95 -7.26
N THR A 177 15.02 4.08 -8.38
CA THR A 177 16.05 5.09 -8.60
C THR A 177 15.49 6.49 -8.86
N ASP A 178 14.24 6.58 -9.30
CA ASP A 178 13.60 7.84 -9.72
C ASP A 178 12.92 8.57 -8.54
N VAL A 179 13.05 8.04 -7.32
CA VAL A 179 12.25 8.50 -6.17
C VAL A 179 12.93 9.58 -5.32
N GLY A 180 14.11 10.05 -5.67
CA GLY A 180 14.78 11.20 -5.04
C GLY A 180 14.74 11.20 -3.50
N GLU A 181 13.90 12.06 -2.92
CA GLU A 181 13.76 12.21 -1.46
C GLU A 181 13.29 10.94 -0.75
N SER A 182 12.57 10.05 -1.45
CA SER A 182 12.10 8.77 -0.89
C SER A 182 13.19 7.68 -0.88
N TRP A 183 14.43 7.98 -1.30
CA TRP A 183 15.54 7.03 -1.31
C TRP A 183 15.84 6.41 0.06
N GLY A 184 15.65 7.17 1.14
CA GLY A 184 15.73 6.66 2.51
C GLY A 184 14.78 5.50 2.78
N ILE A 185 13.55 5.59 2.26
CA ILE A 185 12.51 4.54 2.34
C ILE A 185 12.97 3.28 1.58
N VAL A 186 13.45 3.46 0.35
CA VAL A 186 13.95 2.36 -0.51
C VAL A 186 15.09 1.60 0.17
N LYS A 187 16.04 2.30 0.80
CA LYS A 187 17.17 1.68 1.52
C LYS A 187 16.69 0.74 2.62
N LYS A 188 15.69 1.14 3.40
CA LYS A 188 15.22 0.39 4.57
C LYS A 188 14.20 -0.71 4.22
N SER A 189 13.54 -0.61 3.08
CA SER A 189 12.57 -1.61 2.63
C SER A 189 13.26 -2.91 2.17
N SER A 190 12.70 -4.05 2.55
CA SER A 190 13.18 -5.35 2.07
C SER A 190 12.76 -5.59 0.62
N ASN A 191 11.52 -5.24 0.29
CA ASN A 191 10.99 -5.29 -1.06
C ASN A 191 10.39 -3.93 -1.41
N VAL A 192 10.60 -3.49 -2.64
CA VAL A 192 10.06 -2.26 -3.20
C VAL A 192 9.33 -2.60 -4.49
N ILE A 193 8.07 -2.21 -4.54
CA ILE A 193 7.20 -2.38 -5.70
C ILE A 193 6.74 -0.99 -6.11
N THR A 194 7.06 -0.58 -7.33
CA THR A 194 6.53 0.68 -7.86
C THR A 194 5.19 0.45 -8.54
N MET A 195 4.29 1.39 -8.34
CA MET A 195 2.93 1.40 -8.89
C MET A 195 2.89 2.38 -10.06
N ASN A 196 2.75 1.84 -11.25
CA ASN A 196 2.79 2.56 -12.50
C ASN A 196 1.39 2.60 -13.12
N ARG A 197 0.88 3.80 -13.32
CA ARG A 197 -0.42 4.03 -13.93
C ARG A 197 -0.38 5.31 -14.73
N SER A 198 -0.32 5.19 -16.04
CA SER A 198 -0.43 6.32 -16.96
C SER A 198 -1.87 6.82 -17.08
N ASP A 199 -2.07 7.96 -17.74
CA ASP A 199 -3.43 8.45 -18.03
C ASP A 199 -4.18 7.46 -18.97
N GLU A 200 -3.49 6.78 -19.86
CA GLU A 200 -4.06 5.71 -20.71
C GLU A 200 -4.44 4.47 -19.88
N ASP A 201 -3.58 4.05 -18.95
CA ASP A 201 -3.90 2.94 -18.04
C ASP A 201 -5.11 3.27 -17.18
N ALA A 202 -5.25 4.55 -16.78
CA ALA A 202 -6.39 5.01 -16.02
C ALA A 202 -7.71 4.83 -16.78
N LEU A 203 -7.73 5.13 -18.08
CA LEU A 203 -8.89 4.94 -18.95
C LEU A 203 -9.22 3.46 -19.18
N ASN A 204 -8.19 2.62 -19.18
CA ASN A 204 -8.32 1.18 -19.43
C ASN A 204 -8.39 0.32 -18.16
N ASN A 205 -8.53 0.94 -16.99
CA ASN A 205 -8.55 0.25 -15.69
C ASN A 205 -7.33 -0.66 -15.46
N ARG A 206 -6.15 -0.23 -15.87
CA ARG A 206 -4.90 -0.98 -15.71
C ARG A 206 -3.95 -0.33 -14.71
N ILE A 207 -3.06 -1.15 -14.19
CA ILE A 207 -1.92 -0.74 -13.40
C ILE A 207 -0.78 -1.72 -13.62
N THR A 208 0.45 -1.23 -13.66
CA THR A 208 1.64 -2.08 -13.70
C THR A 208 2.38 -1.98 -12.36
N PHE A 209 2.53 -3.11 -11.70
CA PHE A 209 3.39 -3.28 -10.54
C PHE A 209 4.78 -3.70 -11.00
N LEU A 210 5.78 -2.89 -10.73
CA LEU A 210 7.17 -3.27 -10.99
C LEU A 210 7.83 -3.68 -9.67
N LEU A 211 8.16 -4.97 -9.54
CA LEU A 211 8.97 -5.51 -8.46
C LEU A 211 10.43 -5.10 -8.70
N ASP A 212 10.81 -3.93 -8.20
CA ASP A 212 12.09 -3.31 -8.52
C ASP A 212 13.20 -3.65 -7.52
N LYS A 213 12.83 -4.02 -6.30
CA LYS A 213 13.74 -4.57 -5.29
C LYS A 213 13.07 -5.75 -4.59
N VAL A 214 13.67 -6.90 -4.64
CA VAL A 214 13.21 -8.11 -3.94
C VAL A 214 14.41 -8.78 -3.29
N ARG A 215 14.36 -8.92 -1.94
CA ARG A 215 15.53 -9.38 -1.19
C ARG A 215 15.95 -10.81 -1.52
N ASN A 216 14.96 -11.70 -1.75
CA ASN A 216 15.16 -13.13 -1.96
C ASN A 216 14.47 -13.61 -3.25
N GLY A 217 14.56 -12.84 -4.32
CA GLY A 217 13.92 -13.18 -5.58
C GLY A 217 14.56 -12.48 -6.78
N THR A 218 14.05 -12.79 -7.96
CA THR A 218 14.47 -12.15 -9.21
C THR A 218 13.78 -10.79 -9.35
N CYS A 219 14.52 -9.77 -9.71
CA CYS A 219 14.04 -8.43 -10.06
C CYS A 219 14.94 -7.79 -11.12
N PRO A 220 14.46 -6.85 -11.93
CA PRO A 220 13.08 -6.35 -11.94
C PRO A 220 12.09 -7.31 -12.62
N VAL A 221 10.84 -7.33 -12.13
CA VAL A 221 9.73 -8.04 -12.76
C VAL A 221 8.52 -7.10 -12.79
N ALA A 222 7.94 -6.90 -13.97
CA ALA A 222 6.72 -6.11 -14.13
C ALA A 222 5.50 -7.03 -14.24
N VAL A 223 4.42 -6.67 -13.55
CA VAL A 223 3.14 -7.38 -13.57
C VAL A 223 2.04 -6.38 -13.90
N GLU A 224 1.39 -6.56 -15.03
CA GLU A 224 0.21 -5.78 -15.42
C GLU A 224 -1.04 -6.40 -14.78
N CYS A 225 -1.85 -5.57 -14.14
CA CYS A 225 -3.09 -5.97 -13.48
C CYS A 225 -4.26 -5.10 -13.96
N VAL A 226 -5.46 -5.67 -13.87
CA VAL A 226 -6.71 -4.92 -14.02
C VAL A 226 -7.14 -4.44 -12.63
N THR A 227 -7.63 -3.20 -12.58
CA THR A 227 -8.10 -2.59 -11.33
C THR A 227 -9.54 -2.15 -11.48
N ASP A 228 -10.37 -2.47 -10.50
CA ASP A 228 -11.64 -1.81 -10.29
C ASP A 228 -11.53 -0.87 -9.09
N TYR A 229 -11.37 0.40 -9.37
CA TYR A 229 -11.26 1.43 -8.32
C TYR A 229 -12.57 1.63 -7.56
N ASN A 230 -13.71 1.29 -8.18
CA ASN A 230 -15.00 1.44 -7.53
C ASN A 230 -15.17 0.43 -6.38
N SER A 231 -14.63 -0.77 -6.55
CA SER A 231 -14.71 -1.84 -5.54
C SER A 231 -13.37 -2.16 -4.86
N CYS A 232 -12.35 -1.31 -5.05
CA CYS A 232 -11.00 -1.52 -4.50
C CYS A 232 -10.40 -2.88 -4.86
N MET A 233 -10.70 -3.39 -6.06
CA MET A 233 -10.18 -4.67 -6.53
C MET A 233 -8.99 -4.48 -7.46
N THR A 234 -8.04 -5.40 -7.34
CA THR A 234 -6.93 -5.59 -8.27
C THR A 234 -6.81 -7.08 -8.53
N HIS A 235 -6.80 -7.48 -9.77
CA HIS A 235 -6.72 -8.88 -10.18
C HIS A 235 -5.86 -9.03 -11.44
N ASP A 236 -5.44 -10.25 -11.72
CA ASP A 236 -4.72 -10.56 -12.95
C ASP A 236 -5.61 -10.24 -14.14
N GLY A 237 -5.07 -9.43 -15.07
CA GLY A 237 -5.71 -9.25 -16.36
C GLY A 237 -5.57 -10.52 -17.18
N ASP A 238 -6.47 -10.72 -18.15
CA ASP A 238 -6.22 -11.67 -19.23
C ASP A 238 -4.95 -11.19 -19.95
N ASN A 239 -3.83 -11.81 -19.61
CA ASN A 239 -2.51 -11.32 -20.00
C ASN A 239 -2.13 -11.79 -21.42
N PRO A 240 -2.42 -11.02 -22.50
CA PRO A 240 -1.87 -11.27 -23.82
C PRO A 240 -0.40 -10.86 -23.93
N SER A 241 0.19 -10.25 -22.87
CA SER A 241 1.46 -9.52 -22.97
C SER A 241 2.60 -10.14 -22.15
N GLY A 242 2.66 -11.45 -22.00
CA GLY A 242 3.85 -12.12 -21.46
C GLY A 242 5.15 -11.66 -22.15
N GLN A 243 5.10 -11.34 -23.44
CA GLN A 243 6.21 -10.73 -24.18
C GLN A 243 6.54 -9.31 -23.70
N ARG A 244 5.54 -8.47 -23.45
CA ARG A 244 5.77 -7.09 -22.97
C ARG A 244 6.38 -7.07 -21.56
N LEU A 245 5.99 -7.98 -20.70
CA LEU A 245 6.58 -8.14 -19.36
C LEU A 245 8.05 -8.55 -19.41
N MET A 246 8.41 -9.47 -20.33
CA MET A 246 9.79 -9.86 -20.55
C MET A 246 10.66 -8.72 -21.08
N GLU A 247 10.19 -7.96 -22.06
CA GLU A 247 10.91 -6.82 -22.64
C GLU A 247 11.18 -5.72 -21.60
N ILE A 248 10.18 -5.41 -20.75
CA ILE A 248 10.31 -4.42 -19.67
C ILE A 248 11.31 -4.90 -18.61
N SER A 249 11.26 -6.19 -18.25
CA SER A 249 12.17 -6.77 -17.25
C SER A 249 13.63 -6.76 -17.67
N LEU A 250 13.90 -6.75 -18.97
CA LEU A 250 15.26 -6.79 -19.53
C LEU A 250 15.88 -5.40 -19.77
N ARG A 251 15.10 -4.31 -19.65
CA ARG A 251 15.68 -2.96 -19.76
C ARG A 251 16.63 -2.69 -18.60
N PRO A 252 17.89 -2.31 -18.85
CA PRO A 252 18.81 -1.98 -17.77
C PRO A 252 18.31 -0.75 -17.00
N SER A 253 18.47 -0.76 -15.68
CA SER A 253 18.27 0.44 -14.87
C SER A 253 19.24 1.52 -15.37
N LYS A 254 18.76 2.75 -15.61
CA LYS A 254 19.64 3.89 -15.84
C LYS A 254 20.55 4.01 -14.63
N GLU A 255 21.86 3.96 -14.82
CA GLU A 255 22.81 4.28 -13.77
C GLU A 255 22.54 5.72 -13.32
N PRO A 256 22.56 6.02 -12.01
CA PRO A 256 22.47 7.40 -11.57
C PRO A 256 23.67 8.14 -12.15
N GLU A 257 23.42 9.21 -12.91
CA GLU A 257 24.46 10.13 -13.33
C GLU A 257 25.18 10.58 -12.05
N GLY A 258 26.46 10.24 -11.96
CA GLY A 258 27.28 10.58 -10.81
C GLY A 258 27.48 12.11 -10.77
N ASP A 259 27.16 12.70 -9.64
CA ASP A 259 27.63 14.02 -9.22
C ASP A 259 29.05 13.91 -8.64
#